data_1d129001f17083cb7da448b33323404e
#
_entry.id   1d129001f17083cb7da448b33323404e
#
_cell.length_a   1.000
_cell.length_b   1.000
_cell.length_c   1.000
_cell.angle_alpha   90.00
_cell.angle_beta   90.00
_cell.angle_gamma   90.00
#
_symmetry.space_group_name_H-M   'P 1'
#
loop_
_entity.id
_entity.type
_entity.pdbx_description
1 polymer ?
#
loop_
_entity_poly.entity_id
_entity_poly.type
_entity_poly.pdbx_seq_one_letter_code
_entity_poly.pdbx_strand_id
1 'polypeptide(L)'
;ISESPDVISFSAYIWNITKTLEICRYIKEKHDCKIVLGGPEVAYRQEDVLKKYNFIDFVLAGEGEWTFPDFLNNLNGDLSLVSGLSYRENGKIITIPKKIYADTPPSPYSDEFFENLRGRISYIETSRGCPYRCAFCLSGRCSPLRYFDLEQVKKDIIKLANSGTQTLKFVDRTFNANPKRANDILAFIKENYGKEIPQNVCFHFEIAGDILRKE
;
A
#
# COMPACT_ATOMS: atom_id res chain seq x y z
N ILE A 1 -17.12 6.68 19.39
CA ILE A 1 -16.24 7.64 18.70
C ILE A 1 -16.44 8.96 19.41
N SER A 2 -15.41 9.48 20.07
CA SER A 2 -15.45 10.75 20.81
C SER A 2 -15.45 11.97 19.87
N GLU A 3 -15.01 11.77 18.64
CA GLU A 3 -15.00 12.74 17.56
C GLU A 3 -16.10 12.39 16.55
N SER A 4 -16.62 13.37 15.84
CA SER A 4 -17.66 13.19 14.83
C SER A 4 -17.02 13.35 13.44
N PRO A 5 -16.36 12.30 12.91
CA PRO A 5 -15.69 12.37 11.62
C PRO A 5 -16.72 12.36 10.48
N ASP A 6 -16.46 13.11 9.42
CA ASP A 6 -17.25 13.09 8.19
C ASP A 6 -17.08 11.78 7.42
N VAL A 7 -15.88 11.19 7.49
CA VAL A 7 -15.49 9.98 6.77
C VAL A 7 -14.72 9.04 7.69
N ILE A 8 -15.07 7.75 7.62
CA ILE A 8 -14.30 6.66 8.23
C ILE A 8 -13.89 5.69 7.13
N SER A 9 -12.59 5.41 7.04
CA SER A 9 -12.03 4.50 6.04
C SER A 9 -11.42 3.26 6.67
N PHE A 10 -11.53 2.13 5.97
CA PHE A 10 -10.95 0.85 6.38
C PHE A 10 -10.20 0.20 5.23
N SER A 11 -9.04 -0.39 5.54
CA SER A 11 -8.33 -1.30 4.64
C SER A 11 -8.80 -2.72 4.85
N ALA A 12 -9.47 -3.29 3.84
CA ALA A 12 -10.10 -4.61 3.88
C ALA A 12 -9.19 -5.68 3.28
N TYR A 13 -8.87 -6.66 4.12
CA TYR A 13 -8.11 -7.87 3.78
C TYR A 13 -8.91 -9.11 4.16
N ILE A 14 -8.54 -10.26 3.62
CA ILE A 14 -9.23 -11.54 3.86
C ILE A 14 -9.34 -11.89 5.36
N TRP A 15 -8.38 -11.48 6.16
CA TRP A 15 -8.35 -11.77 7.61
C TRP A 15 -9.16 -10.79 8.47
N ASN A 16 -9.52 -9.62 7.96
CA ASN A 16 -10.24 -8.61 8.74
C ASN A 16 -11.61 -8.23 8.18
N ILE A 17 -11.94 -8.59 6.94
CA ILE A 17 -13.15 -8.12 6.24
C ILE A 17 -14.45 -8.38 7.03
N THR A 18 -14.59 -9.55 7.63
CA THR A 18 -15.79 -9.89 8.42
C THR A 18 -15.99 -8.92 9.58
N LYS A 19 -14.92 -8.72 10.36
CA LYS A 19 -14.97 -7.81 11.50
C LYS A 19 -15.13 -6.35 11.07
N THR A 20 -14.46 -5.96 9.99
CA THR A 20 -14.61 -4.62 9.40
C THR A 20 -16.07 -4.34 9.02
N LEU A 21 -16.76 -5.27 8.38
CA LEU A 21 -18.16 -5.10 8.01
C LEU A 21 -19.09 -5.01 9.22
N GLU A 22 -18.85 -5.79 10.28
CA GLU A 22 -19.60 -5.67 11.55
C GLU A 22 -19.43 -4.26 12.15
N ILE A 23 -18.19 -3.77 12.21
CA ILE A 23 -17.87 -2.42 12.72
C ILE A 23 -18.53 -1.34 11.86
N CYS A 24 -18.43 -1.44 10.52
CA CYS A 24 -19.06 -0.49 9.60
C CYS A 24 -20.56 -0.40 9.82
N ARG A 25 -21.25 -1.53 9.97
CA ARG A 25 -22.69 -1.56 10.25
C ARG A 25 -23.01 -0.86 11.57
N TYR A 26 -22.28 -1.21 12.63
CA TYR A 26 -22.46 -0.59 13.95
C TYR A 26 -22.26 0.93 13.92
N ILE A 27 -21.19 1.38 13.21
CA ILE A 27 -20.91 2.81 13.06
C ILE A 27 -22.07 3.50 12.34
N LYS A 28 -22.55 2.94 11.24
CA LYS A 28 -23.63 3.53 10.44
C LYS A 28 -24.98 3.64 11.18
N GLU A 29 -25.21 2.76 12.14
CA GLU A 29 -26.38 2.81 13.02
C GLU A 29 -26.28 3.92 14.08
N LYS A 30 -25.09 4.38 14.42
CA LYS A 30 -24.85 5.31 15.53
C LYS A 30 -24.35 6.69 15.09
N HIS A 31 -23.80 6.81 13.89
CA HIS A 31 -23.14 8.01 13.41
C HIS A 31 -23.52 8.30 11.96
N ASP A 32 -23.77 9.58 11.68
CA ASP A 32 -23.97 10.05 10.31
C ASP A 32 -22.60 10.41 9.71
N CYS A 33 -21.89 9.38 9.24
CA CYS A 33 -20.60 9.54 8.57
C CYS A 33 -20.56 8.69 7.30
N LYS A 34 -19.66 9.05 6.38
CA LYS A 34 -19.41 8.26 5.17
C LYS A 34 -18.44 7.13 5.48
N ILE A 35 -18.74 5.94 4.96
CA ILE A 35 -17.88 4.76 5.13
C ILE A 35 -17.23 4.41 3.81
N VAL A 36 -15.88 4.33 3.80
CA VAL A 36 -15.06 4.00 2.64
C VAL A 36 -14.31 2.71 2.91
N LEU A 37 -14.41 1.75 2.00
CA LEU A 37 -13.57 0.54 2.02
C LEU A 37 -12.51 0.62 0.91
N GLY A 38 -11.28 0.29 1.24
CA GLY A 38 -10.19 0.03 0.31
C GLY A 38 -9.56 -1.33 0.59
N GLY A 39 -8.50 -1.66 -0.15
CA GLY A 39 -7.73 -2.87 0.06
C GLY A 39 -8.13 -4.04 -0.84
N PRO A 40 -7.30 -5.10 -0.86
CA PRO A 40 -7.38 -6.16 -1.87
C PRO A 40 -8.67 -6.99 -1.81
N GLU A 41 -9.32 -7.08 -0.65
CA GLU A 41 -10.53 -7.89 -0.50
C GLU A 41 -11.76 -7.28 -1.19
N VAL A 42 -11.77 -5.97 -1.41
CA VAL A 42 -12.88 -5.24 -2.02
C VAL A 42 -12.56 -4.67 -3.41
N ALA A 43 -11.29 -4.43 -3.71
CA ALA A 43 -10.84 -3.72 -4.92
C ALA A 43 -11.20 -4.41 -6.25
N TYR A 44 -11.43 -5.72 -6.25
CA TYR A 44 -11.76 -6.48 -7.46
C TYR A 44 -13.26 -6.80 -7.59
N ARG A 45 -14.07 -6.42 -6.61
CA ARG A 45 -15.53 -6.68 -6.57
C ARG A 45 -16.31 -5.51 -5.97
N GLN A 46 -15.91 -4.29 -6.33
CA GLN A 46 -16.46 -3.05 -5.79
C GLN A 46 -17.99 -2.97 -5.91
N GLU A 47 -18.54 -3.31 -7.09
CA GLU A 47 -19.98 -3.30 -7.31
C GLU A 47 -20.72 -4.31 -6.44
N ASP A 48 -20.20 -5.52 -6.29
CA ASP A 48 -20.81 -6.56 -5.47
C ASP A 48 -20.84 -6.17 -4.00
N VAL A 49 -19.76 -5.53 -3.51
CA VAL A 49 -19.68 -4.98 -2.16
C VAL A 49 -20.78 -3.92 -1.96
N LEU A 50 -20.92 -2.99 -2.88
CA LEU A 50 -21.92 -1.94 -2.79
C LEU A 50 -23.34 -2.49 -2.97
N LYS A 51 -23.58 -3.49 -3.81
CA LYS A 51 -24.89 -4.16 -3.95
C LYS A 51 -25.29 -4.88 -2.67
N LYS A 52 -24.34 -5.53 -2.01
CA LYS A 52 -24.59 -6.37 -0.84
C LYS A 52 -24.71 -5.59 0.47
N TYR A 53 -23.95 -4.51 0.62
CA TYR A 53 -23.80 -3.77 1.88
C TYR A 53 -24.21 -2.30 1.70
N ASN A 54 -25.46 -1.99 1.99
CA ASN A 54 -26.03 -0.65 1.83
C ASN A 54 -25.43 0.39 2.79
N PHE A 55 -24.82 -0.05 3.89
CA PHE A 55 -24.14 0.80 4.88
C PHE A 55 -22.71 1.19 4.45
N ILE A 56 -22.17 0.67 3.36
CA ILE A 56 -20.92 1.12 2.76
C ILE A 56 -21.26 2.18 1.70
N ASP A 57 -20.70 3.37 1.81
CA ASP A 57 -20.97 4.47 0.88
C ASP A 57 -20.04 4.40 -0.35
N PHE A 58 -18.76 4.08 -0.14
CA PHE A 58 -17.73 4.12 -1.17
C PHE A 58 -16.80 2.91 -1.11
N VAL A 59 -16.30 2.49 -2.28
CA VAL A 59 -15.21 1.52 -2.37
C VAL A 59 -14.13 2.10 -3.28
N LEU A 60 -12.88 2.13 -2.77
CA LEU A 60 -11.70 2.61 -3.48
C LEU A 60 -10.81 1.45 -3.91
N ALA A 61 -10.46 1.39 -5.18
CA ALA A 61 -9.47 0.49 -5.74
C ALA A 61 -8.28 1.27 -6.29
N GLY A 62 -7.11 0.65 -6.28
CA GLY A 62 -5.87 1.26 -6.76
C GLY A 62 -4.92 1.58 -5.62
N GLU A 63 -4.04 2.53 -5.86
CA GLU A 63 -3.00 2.92 -4.92
C GLU A 63 -3.49 4.04 -4.02
N GLY A 64 -3.66 3.70 -2.74
CA GLY A 64 -4.28 4.59 -1.75
C GLY A 64 -3.57 5.92 -1.57
N GLU A 65 -2.25 5.94 -1.80
CA GLU A 65 -1.42 7.14 -1.70
C GLU A 65 -1.87 8.27 -2.64
N TRP A 66 -2.48 7.89 -3.77
CA TRP A 66 -3.00 8.81 -4.78
C TRP A 66 -4.52 8.93 -4.72
N THR A 67 -5.21 7.78 -4.65
CA THR A 67 -6.66 7.75 -4.80
C THR A 67 -7.40 8.28 -3.57
N PHE A 68 -6.84 8.09 -2.36
CA PHE A 68 -7.52 8.52 -1.14
C PHE A 68 -7.47 10.05 -0.93
N PRO A 69 -6.33 10.74 -1.14
CA PRO A 69 -6.32 12.21 -1.17
C PRO A 69 -7.23 12.80 -2.24
N ASP A 70 -7.24 12.22 -3.46
CA ASP A 70 -8.14 12.65 -4.53
C ASP A 70 -9.61 12.49 -4.13
N PHE A 71 -9.96 11.39 -3.46
CA PHE A 71 -11.30 11.17 -2.93
C PHE A 71 -11.68 12.23 -1.89
N LEU A 72 -10.83 12.51 -0.93
CA LEU A 72 -11.12 13.51 0.12
C LEU A 72 -11.31 14.91 -0.48
N ASN A 73 -10.48 15.29 -1.45
CA ASN A 73 -10.57 16.58 -2.13
C ASN A 73 -11.84 16.73 -2.96
N ASN A 74 -12.41 15.63 -3.46
CA ASN A 74 -13.60 15.62 -4.30
C ASN A 74 -14.87 15.13 -3.57
N LEU A 75 -14.82 14.88 -2.27
CA LEU A 75 -15.93 14.30 -1.49
C LEU A 75 -17.24 15.11 -1.60
N ASN A 76 -17.11 16.43 -1.62
CA ASN A 76 -18.24 17.36 -1.77
C ASN A 76 -18.30 18.00 -3.18
N GLY A 77 -17.53 17.47 -4.14
CA GLY A 77 -17.41 17.95 -5.50
C GLY A 77 -17.77 16.89 -6.54
N ASP A 78 -16.93 16.75 -7.57
CA ASP A 78 -17.13 15.81 -8.65
C ASP A 78 -16.41 14.46 -8.39
N LEU A 79 -17.15 13.48 -7.91
CA LEU A 79 -16.65 12.13 -7.65
C LEU A 79 -16.20 11.39 -8.91
N SER A 80 -16.63 11.82 -10.10
CA SER A 80 -16.21 11.20 -11.36
C SER A 80 -14.72 11.41 -11.69
N LEU A 81 -14.06 12.36 -11.02
CA LEU A 81 -12.63 12.64 -11.14
C LEU A 81 -11.77 11.66 -10.31
N VAL A 82 -12.36 10.92 -9.38
CA VAL A 82 -11.62 10.04 -8.46
C VAL A 82 -11.39 8.68 -9.09
N SER A 83 -10.16 8.44 -9.50
CA SER A 83 -9.75 7.16 -10.10
C SER A 83 -9.96 5.98 -9.14
N GLY A 84 -10.57 4.91 -9.64
CA GLY A 84 -10.80 3.68 -8.88
C GLY A 84 -11.94 3.75 -7.86
N LEU A 85 -12.72 4.83 -7.83
CA LEU A 85 -13.86 4.98 -6.94
C LEU A 85 -15.09 4.25 -7.48
N SER A 86 -15.80 3.58 -6.59
CA SER A 86 -17.18 3.11 -6.82
C SER A 86 -18.13 3.67 -5.77
N TYR A 87 -19.28 4.13 -6.19
CA TYR A 87 -20.30 4.74 -5.33
C TYR A 87 -21.71 4.57 -5.92
N ARG A 88 -22.74 4.94 -5.13
CA ARG A 88 -24.14 4.95 -5.60
C ARG A 88 -24.57 6.35 -5.96
N GLU A 89 -25.19 6.46 -7.12
CA GLU A 89 -25.78 7.70 -7.60
C GLU A 89 -27.08 7.40 -8.36
N ASN A 90 -28.17 8.07 -8.01
CA ASN A 90 -29.49 7.92 -8.66
C ASN A 90 -29.94 6.45 -8.79
N GLY A 91 -29.71 5.66 -7.74
CA GLY A 91 -30.08 4.24 -7.70
C GLY A 91 -29.18 3.30 -8.52
N LYS A 92 -28.13 3.83 -9.15
CA LYS A 92 -27.13 3.06 -9.90
C LYS A 92 -25.80 3.04 -9.17
N ILE A 93 -24.98 2.02 -9.43
CA ILE A 93 -23.59 2.00 -8.99
C ILE A 93 -22.73 2.52 -10.15
N ILE A 94 -21.98 3.56 -9.85
CA ILE A 94 -20.96 4.14 -10.74
C ILE A 94 -19.62 3.58 -10.32
N THR A 95 -18.84 3.11 -11.28
CA THR A 95 -17.45 2.61 -11.07
C THR A 95 -16.52 3.34 -12.01
N ILE A 96 -15.60 4.11 -11.43
CA ILE A 96 -14.56 4.83 -12.17
C ILE A 96 -13.35 3.91 -12.36
N PRO A 97 -12.83 3.74 -13.58
CA PRO A 97 -11.66 2.91 -13.81
C PRO A 97 -10.45 3.38 -13.01
N LYS A 98 -9.69 2.43 -12.44
CA LYS A 98 -8.44 2.75 -11.74
C LYS A 98 -7.35 3.20 -12.70
N LYS A 99 -6.60 4.24 -12.36
CA LYS A 99 -5.41 4.70 -13.05
C LYS A 99 -4.20 3.87 -12.61
N ILE A 100 -3.25 3.70 -13.51
CA ILE A 100 -1.92 3.17 -13.22
C ILE A 100 -0.98 4.37 -13.11
N TYR A 101 -0.31 4.49 -11.98
CA TYR A 101 0.64 5.57 -11.71
C TYR A 101 2.06 5.11 -12.10
N ALA A 102 2.80 5.99 -12.75
CA ALA A 102 4.19 5.74 -13.14
C ALA A 102 5.18 6.23 -12.06
N ASP A 103 4.76 7.24 -11.30
CA ASP A 103 5.61 7.93 -10.35
C ASP A 103 5.85 7.12 -9.05
N THR A 104 6.94 7.43 -8.37
CA THR A 104 7.19 6.96 -7.00
C THR A 104 6.12 7.53 -6.08
N PRO A 105 5.45 6.70 -5.25
CA PRO A 105 4.47 7.21 -4.30
C PRO A 105 5.14 8.11 -3.25
N PRO A 106 4.38 9.00 -2.61
CA PRO A 106 4.86 9.78 -1.48
C PRO A 106 5.45 8.87 -0.40
N SER A 107 6.55 9.31 0.22
CA SER A 107 7.16 8.55 1.31
C SER A 107 6.21 8.42 2.50
N PRO A 108 5.99 7.20 3.03
CA PRO A 108 5.16 7.00 4.21
C PRO A 108 5.91 7.30 5.52
N TYR A 109 7.19 7.65 5.45
CA TYR A 109 8.08 7.76 6.60
C TYR A 109 8.03 9.18 7.19
N SER A 110 7.04 9.43 8.05
CA SER A 110 6.95 10.65 8.87
C SER A 110 7.81 10.53 10.13
N ASP A 111 8.04 11.64 10.82
CA ASP A 111 8.79 11.63 12.09
C ASP A 111 8.06 10.77 13.13
N GLU A 112 6.73 10.86 13.23
CA GLU A 112 5.89 10.01 14.08
C GLU A 112 6.07 8.51 13.79
N PHE A 113 6.22 8.13 12.51
CA PHE A 113 6.50 6.74 12.11
C PHE A 113 7.82 6.26 12.72
N PHE A 114 8.87 7.09 12.72
CA PHE A 114 10.18 6.72 13.26
C PHE A 114 10.19 6.58 14.78
N GLU A 115 9.45 7.40 15.50
CA GLU A 115 9.36 7.33 16.98
C GLU A 115 8.88 5.95 17.47
N ASN A 116 8.09 5.27 16.67
CA ASN A 116 7.46 3.99 17.00
C ASN A 116 8.21 2.75 16.49
N LEU A 117 9.36 2.90 15.82
CA LEU A 117 10.07 1.76 15.18
C LEU A 117 11.05 1.02 16.07
N ARG A 118 11.44 1.57 17.22
CA ARG A 118 12.49 0.97 18.06
C ARG A 118 12.14 -0.48 18.46
N GLY A 119 13.06 -1.41 18.12
CA GLY A 119 12.92 -2.83 18.41
C GLY A 119 11.89 -3.56 17.54
N ARG A 120 11.33 -2.91 16.52
CA ARG A 120 10.36 -3.51 15.60
C ARG A 120 10.97 -3.82 14.25
N ILE A 121 10.23 -4.58 13.43
CA ILE A 121 10.52 -4.75 12.01
C ILE A 121 10.01 -3.51 11.28
N SER A 122 10.84 -2.91 10.44
CA SER A 122 10.43 -1.88 9.49
C SER A 122 10.34 -2.45 8.08
N TYR A 123 9.60 -1.78 7.24
CA TYR A 123 9.32 -2.21 5.87
C TYR A 123 9.74 -1.12 4.90
N ILE A 124 10.32 -1.52 3.77
CA ILE A 124 10.65 -0.64 2.65
C ILE A 124 10.18 -1.25 1.35
N GLU A 125 9.55 -0.43 0.50
CA GLU A 125 9.22 -0.78 -0.87
C GLU A 125 10.17 -0.03 -1.79
N THR A 126 10.84 -0.74 -2.70
CA THR A 126 11.78 -0.13 -3.66
C THR A 126 11.29 -0.29 -5.10
N SER A 127 10.31 -1.17 -5.28
CA SER A 127 9.60 -1.38 -6.54
C SER A 127 8.19 -1.87 -6.26
N ARG A 128 7.26 -1.55 -7.14
CA ARG A 128 5.87 -2.00 -7.06
C ARG A 128 5.47 -2.77 -8.32
N GLY A 129 4.71 -3.85 -8.13
CA GLY A 129 4.35 -4.79 -9.17
C GLY A 129 5.23 -6.04 -9.16
N CYS A 130 5.00 -6.93 -10.11
CA CYS A 130 5.77 -8.16 -10.28
C CYS A 130 5.83 -8.52 -11.76
N PRO A 131 6.99 -8.96 -12.31
CA PRO A 131 7.09 -9.36 -13.70
C PRO A 131 6.40 -10.70 -14.00
N TYR A 132 6.13 -11.49 -12.95
CA TYR A 132 5.52 -12.81 -13.08
C TYR A 132 3.99 -12.73 -12.99
N ARG A 133 3.32 -13.69 -13.63
CA ARG A 133 1.85 -13.82 -13.64
C ARG A 133 1.42 -15.17 -13.10
N CYS A 134 1.93 -15.55 -11.94
CA CYS A 134 1.58 -16.82 -11.30
C CYS A 134 0.08 -16.90 -11.04
N ALA A 135 -0.56 -18.01 -11.46
CA ALA A 135 -2.01 -18.15 -11.42
C ALA A 135 -2.64 -18.03 -10.03
N PHE A 136 -1.90 -18.40 -9.00
CA PHE A 136 -2.33 -18.36 -7.59
C PHE A 136 -1.96 -17.06 -6.87
N CYS A 137 -1.16 -16.17 -7.49
CA CYS A 137 -0.60 -15.02 -6.83
C CYS A 137 -1.38 -13.74 -7.16
N LEU A 138 -1.85 -13.03 -6.12
CA LEU A 138 -2.52 -11.76 -6.28
C LEU A 138 -1.63 -10.69 -6.95
N SER A 139 -0.31 -10.75 -6.70
CA SER A 139 0.66 -9.79 -7.27
C SER A 139 0.72 -9.80 -8.81
N GLY A 140 0.37 -10.92 -9.46
CA GLY A 140 0.26 -10.99 -10.91
C GLY A 140 -0.90 -10.16 -11.51
N ARG A 141 -1.82 -9.70 -10.68
CA ARG A 141 -2.95 -8.84 -11.04
C ARG A 141 -2.73 -7.38 -10.65
N CYS A 142 -1.61 -7.08 -10.00
CA CYS A 142 -1.22 -5.73 -9.63
C CYS A 142 -0.73 -4.93 -10.84
N SER A 143 -0.36 -3.67 -10.60
CA SER A 143 0.21 -2.78 -11.61
C SER A 143 1.46 -3.39 -12.27
N PRO A 144 1.81 -2.96 -13.50
CA PRO A 144 3.10 -3.28 -14.10
C PRO A 144 4.25 -2.97 -13.14
N LEU A 145 5.33 -3.76 -13.23
CA LEU A 145 6.52 -3.52 -12.42
C LEU A 145 7.09 -2.14 -12.73
N ARG A 146 7.26 -1.33 -11.69
CA ARG A 146 7.97 -0.05 -11.73
C ARG A 146 8.93 0.08 -10.56
N TYR A 147 10.00 0.80 -10.77
CA TYR A 147 11.05 1.02 -9.78
C TYR A 147 10.96 2.43 -9.24
N PHE A 148 11.17 2.58 -7.94
CA PHE A 148 11.21 3.87 -7.28
C PHE A 148 12.59 4.52 -7.48
N ASP A 149 12.68 5.82 -7.24
CA ASP A 149 13.94 6.54 -7.36
C ASP A 149 15.03 5.91 -6.47
N LEU A 150 16.18 5.57 -7.08
CA LEU A 150 17.22 4.82 -6.38
C LEU A 150 17.90 5.62 -5.28
N GLU A 151 18.07 6.92 -5.49
CA GLU A 151 18.71 7.78 -4.49
C GLU A 151 17.77 8.03 -3.30
N GLN A 152 16.47 8.13 -3.54
CA GLN A 152 15.49 8.17 -2.46
C GLN A 152 15.48 6.86 -1.67
N VAL A 153 15.49 5.72 -2.36
CA VAL A 153 15.57 4.38 -1.72
C VAL A 153 16.80 4.27 -0.82
N LYS A 154 17.97 4.72 -1.27
CA LYS A 154 19.20 4.71 -0.45
C LYS A 154 19.07 5.58 0.81
N LYS A 155 18.49 6.78 0.68
CA LYS A 155 18.20 7.66 1.84
C LYS A 155 17.26 6.99 2.82
N ASP A 156 16.18 6.36 2.35
CA ASP A 156 15.20 5.68 3.19
C ASP A 156 15.83 4.46 3.89
N ILE A 157 16.72 3.71 3.23
CA ILE A 157 17.46 2.61 3.85
C ILE A 157 18.27 3.13 5.05
N ILE A 158 19.05 4.20 4.89
CA ILE A 158 19.85 4.79 5.98
C ILE A 158 18.93 5.26 7.11
N LYS A 159 17.87 5.99 6.78
CA LYS A 159 16.94 6.55 7.76
C LYS A 159 16.24 5.44 8.57
N LEU A 160 15.73 4.40 7.89
CA LEU A 160 15.09 3.26 8.52
C LEU A 160 16.08 2.43 9.37
N ALA A 161 17.28 2.17 8.88
CA ALA A 161 18.29 1.42 9.62
C ALA A 161 18.69 2.12 10.93
N ASN A 162 18.68 3.46 10.95
CA ASN A 162 19.02 4.27 12.13
C ASN A 162 17.83 4.55 13.07
N SER A 163 16.64 4.10 12.74
CA SER A 163 15.43 4.31 13.57
C SER A 163 15.31 3.35 14.77
N GLY A 164 16.32 2.51 15.00
CA GLY A 164 16.28 1.48 16.06
C GLY A 164 15.54 0.21 15.65
N THR A 165 15.27 0.02 14.35
CA THR A 165 14.74 -1.25 13.81
C THR A 165 15.73 -2.38 13.97
N GLN A 166 15.24 -3.61 14.19
CA GLN A 166 16.08 -4.82 14.21
C GLN A 166 16.15 -5.48 12.83
N THR A 167 15.11 -5.33 12.03
CA THR A 167 15.04 -5.91 10.70
C THR A 167 14.39 -4.92 9.74
N LEU A 168 15.08 -4.64 8.65
CA LEU A 168 14.54 -3.90 7.51
C LEU A 168 14.10 -4.89 6.44
N LYS A 169 12.78 -5.04 6.29
CA LYS A 169 12.20 -5.96 5.32
C LYS A 169 11.84 -5.24 4.03
N PHE A 170 12.43 -5.67 2.92
CA PHE A 170 12.04 -5.27 1.58
C PHE A 170 10.76 -6.00 1.18
N VAL A 171 9.71 -5.25 0.85
CA VAL A 171 8.39 -5.81 0.48
C VAL A 171 8.15 -5.86 -1.03
N ASP A 172 9.21 -5.61 -1.80
CA ASP A 172 9.24 -5.85 -3.24
C ASP A 172 8.84 -7.28 -3.54
N ARG A 173 7.89 -7.49 -4.46
CA ARG A 173 7.39 -8.84 -4.80
C ARG A 173 8.43 -9.73 -5.48
N THR A 174 9.46 -9.12 -6.05
CA THR A 174 10.63 -9.79 -6.64
C THR A 174 11.76 -8.78 -6.64
N PHE A 175 12.50 -8.70 -5.55
CA PHE A 175 13.55 -7.71 -5.36
C PHE A 175 14.61 -7.74 -6.49
N ASN A 176 14.99 -8.94 -6.94
CA ASN A 176 15.96 -9.15 -7.99
C ASN A 176 15.38 -9.20 -9.42
N ALA A 177 14.16 -8.72 -9.65
CA ALA A 177 13.56 -8.63 -10.97
C ALA A 177 14.42 -7.81 -11.97
N ASN A 178 15.19 -6.85 -11.46
CA ASN A 178 16.29 -6.20 -12.18
C ASN A 178 17.59 -6.51 -11.42
N PRO A 179 18.43 -7.45 -11.91
CA PRO A 179 19.64 -7.86 -11.20
C PRO A 179 20.64 -6.72 -10.99
N LYS A 180 20.78 -5.81 -11.98
CA LYS A 180 21.68 -4.66 -11.83
C LYS A 180 21.26 -3.77 -10.67
N ARG A 181 19.99 -3.39 -10.63
CA ARG A 181 19.44 -2.55 -9.55
C ARG A 181 19.55 -3.23 -8.18
N ALA A 182 19.25 -4.53 -8.11
CA ALA A 182 19.39 -5.31 -6.89
C ALA A 182 20.86 -5.28 -6.39
N ASN A 183 21.82 -5.49 -7.29
CA ASN A 183 23.24 -5.41 -6.97
C ASN A 183 23.64 -3.99 -6.53
N ASP A 184 23.15 -2.92 -7.16
CA ASP A 184 23.40 -1.54 -6.77
C ASP A 184 22.94 -1.27 -5.32
N ILE A 185 21.75 -1.78 -4.93
CA ILE A 185 21.23 -1.66 -3.56
C ILE A 185 22.06 -2.50 -2.57
N LEU A 186 22.39 -3.75 -2.92
CA LEU A 186 23.17 -4.63 -2.06
C LEU A 186 24.61 -4.11 -1.85
N ALA A 187 25.24 -3.57 -2.91
CA ALA A 187 26.56 -2.94 -2.82
C ALA A 187 26.49 -1.71 -1.89
N PHE A 188 25.48 -0.86 -2.05
CA PHE A 188 25.28 0.28 -1.18
C PHE A 188 25.12 -0.12 0.30
N ILE A 189 24.28 -1.13 0.59
CA ILE A 189 24.14 -1.66 1.96
C ILE A 189 25.48 -2.16 2.49
N LYS A 190 26.20 -2.97 1.71
CA LYS A 190 27.50 -3.54 2.09
C LYS A 190 28.53 -2.46 2.41
N GLU A 191 28.62 -1.43 1.58
CA GLU A 191 29.58 -0.32 1.75
C GLU A 191 29.31 0.52 2.99
N ASN A 192 28.05 0.64 3.39
CA ASN A 192 27.61 1.45 4.52
C ASN A 192 27.42 0.64 5.81
N TYR A 193 27.47 -0.69 5.75
CA TYR A 193 27.27 -1.55 6.92
C TYR A 193 28.41 -1.39 7.94
N GLY A 194 28.07 -1.07 9.16
CA GLY A 194 29.02 -0.71 10.21
C GLY A 194 29.56 0.72 10.14
N LYS A 195 29.01 1.54 9.25
CA LYS A 195 29.30 2.98 9.11
C LYS A 195 28.02 3.78 9.32
N GLU A 196 27.28 4.05 8.24
CA GLU A 196 25.97 4.73 8.28
C GLU A 196 24.82 3.76 8.61
N ILE A 197 25.00 2.46 8.40
CA ILE A 197 24.06 1.40 8.75
C ILE A 197 24.58 0.65 9.98
N PRO A 198 23.85 0.59 11.10
CA PRO A 198 24.26 -0.15 12.29
C PRO A 198 24.44 -1.65 12.02
N GLN A 199 25.48 -2.27 12.63
CA GLN A 199 25.81 -3.69 12.44
C GLN A 199 24.79 -4.69 13.00
N ASN A 200 23.85 -4.22 13.80
CA ASN A 200 22.79 -5.05 14.39
C ASN A 200 21.50 -5.09 13.56
N VAL A 201 21.47 -4.42 12.41
CA VAL A 201 20.30 -4.43 11.52
C VAL A 201 20.38 -5.60 10.55
N CYS A 202 19.34 -6.43 10.54
CA CYS A 202 19.17 -7.50 9.57
C CYS A 202 18.38 -7.01 8.35
N PHE A 203 18.68 -7.56 7.19
CA PHE A 203 17.95 -7.27 5.95
C PHE A 203 17.22 -8.52 5.45
N HIS A 204 15.97 -8.35 5.03
CA HIS A 204 15.16 -9.42 4.47
C HIS A 204 14.68 -9.04 3.07
N PHE A 205 14.87 -9.95 2.10
CA PHE A 205 14.49 -9.75 0.69
C PHE A 205 13.64 -10.93 0.20
N GLU A 206 12.63 -10.65 -0.65
CA GLU A 206 11.90 -11.65 -1.41
C GLU A 206 12.46 -11.70 -2.84
N ILE A 207 13.02 -12.84 -3.24
CA ILE A 207 13.75 -12.99 -4.49
C ILE A 207 13.21 -14.15 -5.35
N ALA A 208 13.40 -14.05 -6.66
CA ALA A 208 13.22 -15.17 -7.60
C ALA A 208 14.54 -15.94 -7.70
N GLY A 209 14.50 -17.25 -7.33
CA GLY A 209 15.69 -18.08 -7.29
C GLY A 209 16.26 -18.45 -8.66
N ASP A 210 15.41 -18.50 -9.69
CA ASP A 210 15.78 -18.82 -11.08
C ASP A 210 16.63 -17.73 -11.75
N ILE A 211 16.63 -16.50 -11.23
CA ILE A 211 17.44 -15.39 -11.74
C ILE A 211 18.84 -15.37 -11.11
N LEU A 212 19.04 -16.09 -10.00
CA LEU A 212 20.35 -16.14 -9.34
C LEU A 212 21.37 -16.87 -10.22
N ARG A 213 22.52 -16.23 -10.44
CA ARG A 213 23.64 -16.83 -11.16
C ARG A 213 24.82 -17.02 -10.18
N LYS A 214 25.50 -18.15 -10.29
CA LYS A 214 26.84 -18.29 -9.70
C LYS A 214 27.80 -17.51 -10.58
N GLU A 215 28.45 -16.50 -10.02
CA GLU A 215 29.64 -15.90 -10.62
C GLU A 215 30.86 -16.75 -10.29
#